data_2a1000ff45ff3a227c1b041faa311bcc
#
_entry.id   2a1000ff45ff3a227c1b041faa311bcc
#
_cell.length_a   1.000
_cell.length_b   1.000
_cell.length_c   1.000
_cell.angle_alpha   90.00
_cell.angle_beta   90.00
_cell.angle_gamma   90.00
#
_symmetry.space_group_name_H-M   'P 1'
#
loop_
_entity.id
_entity.type
_entity.pdbx_description
1 polymer ?
#
loop_
_entity_poly.entity_id
_entity_poly.type
_entity_poly.pdbx_seq_one_letter_code
_entity_poly.pdbx_strand_id
1 'polypeptide(L)'
;MAVRGKALGITIAGVVAVLIAASVAWVFLCPSRSTDLQKAHIQRCDYDQSVKDIQKVIADDAANGEVRPESRPILKTHGKKTARAVMILHGVSGEPSAMAELADWFYQTGYNVYVPRAPHHGLKDGKQHGKVRASELVNFMSDSAGLVSGLGDELGVIGHSGGGTLATWLAQYGDGLFSRVLLLSPYYEPDASQAPKWQVALLRNVYGNHLLPDQFFDGALSYRALANYVIIKQNYRSDLKAVGLKHVGLIIGSEDRLIDGAMASDIAEKMAKNSGATFTNETTPVHMGVGHELIWPGDKAVKQYKKELYDMYVRVYEQ
;
A
#
# COMPACT_ATOMS: atom_id res chain seq x y z
N MET A 1 51.60 26.65 -24.42
CA MET A 1 50.41 25.74 -24.59
C MET A 1 50.11 24.87 -23.37
N ALA A 2 51.08 24.38 -22.61
CA ALA A 2 50.87 23.45 -21.46
C ALA A 2 50.14 24.05 -20.26
N VAL A 3 50.21 25.36 -19.99
CA VAL A 3 49.55 25.98 -18.82
C VAL A 3 48.03 26.10 -19.01
N ARG A 4 47.55 26.38 -20.24
CA ARG A 4 46.08 26.43 -20.52
C ARG A 4 45.39 25.06 -20.41
N GLY A 5 46.07 23.96 -20.75
CA GLY A 5 45.53 22.62 -20.62
C GLY A 5 45.36 22.17 -19.16
N LYS A 6 46.30 22.53 -18.26
CA LYS A 6 46.21 22.25 -16.82
C LYS A 6 45.07 23.03 -16.14
N ALA A 7 44.90 24.31 -16.46
CA ALA A 7 43.82 25.12 -15.92
C ALA A 7 42.44 24.61 -16.36
N LEU A 8 42.28 24.22 -17.62
CA LEU A 8 41.02 23.65 -18.13
C LEU A 8 40.72 22.32 -17.48
N GLY A 9 41.70 21.44 -17.29
CA GLY A 9 41.54 20.15 -16.61
C GLY A 9 41.14 20.30 -15.14
N ILE A 10 41.71 21.24 -14.41
CA ILE A 10 41.33 21.54 -13.02
C ILE A 10 39.89 22.09 -12.95
N THR A 11 39.47 22.92 -13.91
CA THR A 11 38.13 23.47 -13.98
C THR A 11 37.09 22.36 -14.25
N ILE A 12 37.36 21.45 -15.17
CA ILE A 12 36.52 20.31 -15.49
C ILE A 12 36.40 19.38 -14.28
N ALA A 13 37.51 19.05 -13.62
CA ALA A 13 37.49 18.20 -12.42
C ALA A 13 36.67 18.86 -11.28
N GLY A 14 36.79 20.18 -11.11
CA GLY A 14 35.99 20.93 -10.14
C GLY A 14 34.49 20.85 -10.44
N VAL A 15 34.10 21.06 -11.70
CA VAL A 15 32.70 20.95 -12.13
C VAL A 15 32.14 19.53 -11.89
N VAL A 16 32.91 18.52 -12.27
CA VAL A 16 32.52 17.12 -12.05
C VAL A 16 32.34 16.81 -10.56
N ALA A 17 33.26 17.28 -9.71
CA ALA A 17 33.15 17.10 -8.26
C ALA A 17 31.91 17.78 -7.68
N VAL A 18 31.57 18.98 -8.12
CA VAL A 18 30.34 19.69 -7.73
C VAL A 18 29.09 18.92 -8.17
N LEU A 19 29.06 18.42 -9.41
CA LEU A 19 27.93 17.63 -9.90
C LEU A 19 27.74 16.32 -9.12
N ILE A 20 28.81 15.63 -8.78
CA ILE A 20 28.76 14.44 -7.93
C ILE A 20 28.23 14.80 -6.54
N ALA A 21 28.77 15.84 -5.90
CA ALA A 21 28.31 16.27 -4.59
C ALA A 21 26.83 16.70 -4.61
N ALA A 22 26.38 17.40 -5.64
CA ALA A 22 24.98 17.78 -5.82
C ALA A 22 24.07 16.55 -6.03
N SER A 23 24.51 15.55 -6.82
CA SER A 23 23.77 14.31 -7.01
C SER A 23 23.65 13.51 -5.72
N VAL A 24 24.74 13.40 -4.95
CA VAL A 24 24.73 12.76 -3.62
C VAL A 24 23.80 13.51 -2.67
N ALA A 25 23.90 14.84 -2.61
CA ALA A 25 23.02 15.66 -1.79
C ALA A 25 21.54 15.48 -2.19
N TRP A 26 21.25 15.44 -3.49
CA TRP A 26 19.89 15.17 -3.97
C TRP A 26 19.37 13.82 -3.50
N VAL A 27 20.15 12.74 -3.62
CA VAL A 27 19.73 11.41 -3.19
C VAL A 27 19.37 11.35 -1.70
N PHE A 28 20.15 12.03 -0.84
CA PHE A 28 19.98 11.90 0.60
C PHE A 28 19.11 12.98 1.23
N LEU A 29 19.07 14.19 0.66
CA LEU A 29 18.42 15.34 1.28
C LEU A 29 17.10 15.73 0.63
N CYS A 30 16.86 15.40 -0.65
CA CYS A 30 15.62 15.78 -1.30
C CYS A 30 14.49 14.80 -1.00
N PRO A 31 13.39 15.25 -0.40
CA PRO A 31 12.20 14.42 -0.22
C PRO A 31 11.48 14.24 -1.56
N SER A 32 10.92 13.07 -1.81
CA SER A 32 10.09 12.79 -2.99
C SER A 32 8.64 13.22 -2.73
N ARG A 33 8.43 14.51 -2.42
CA ARG A 33 7.10 15.09 -2.19
C ARG A 33 6.57 15.79 -3.43
N SER A 34 5.28 15.57 -3.71
CA SER A 34 4.54 16.24 -4.80
C SER A 34 3.12 16.53 -4.37
N THR A 35 2.59 17.69 -4.70
CA THR A 35 1.19 18.06 -4.47
C THR A 35 0.22 17.11 -5.15
N ASP A 36 0.59 16.53 -6.29
CA ASP A 36 -0.22 15.58 -7.04
C ASP A 36 -0.36 14.23 -6.30
N LEU A 37 0.64 13.88 -5.47
CA LEU A 37 0.59 12.69 -4.62
C LEU A 37 -0.12 12.95 -3.27
N GLN A 38 -0.55 14.18 -3.02
CA GLN A 38 -1.22 14.61 -1.78
C GLN A 38 -2.70 14.98 -2.01
N LYS A 39 -3.29 14.47 -3.09
CA LYS A 39 -4.67 14.78 -3.45
C LYS A 39 -5.34 13.57 -4.06
N ALA A 40 -6.50 13.20 -3.51
CA ALA A 40 -7.38 12.21 -4.14
C ALA A 40 -8.38 12.90 -5.08
N HIS A 41 -8.74 12.18 -6.15
CA HIS A 41 -9.78 12.56 -7.10
C HIS A 41 -10.90 11.51 -7.08
N ILE A 42 -11.74 11.53 -6.04
CA ILE A 42 -12.75 10.51 -5.79
C ILE A 42 -14.08 10.96 -6.41
N GLN A 43 -14.57 10.19 -7.37
CA GLN A 43 -15.90 10.34 -7.93
C GLN A 43 -16.83 9.32 -7.27
N ARG A 44 -17.66 9.79 -6.32
CA ARG A 44 -18.59 8.93 -5.59
C ARG A 44 -19.73 8.47 -6.49
N CYS A 45 -20.17 7.23 -6.31
CA CYS A 45 -21.26 6.60 -7.04
C CYS A 45 -22.38 6.16 -6.08
N ASP A 46 -23.57 5.90 -6.61
CA ASP A 46 -24.58 5.11 -5.92
C ASP A 46 -24.28 3.60 -6.03
N TYR A 47 -25.10 2.76 -5.42
CA TYR A 47 -24.88 1.33 -5.38
C TYR A 47 -24.89 0.68 -6.77
N ASP A 48 -25.89 1.00 -7.59
CA ASP A 48 -26.06 0.37 -8.90
C ASP A 48 -24.90 0.76 -9.84
N GLN A 49 -24.50 2.03 -9.80
CA GLN A 49 -23.36 2.49 -10.57
C GLN A 49 -22.05 1.87 -10.08
N SER A 50 -21.84 1.78 -8.74
CA SER A 50 -20.68 1.11 -8.15
C SER A 50 -20.56 -0.34 -8.63
N VAL A 51 -21.64 -1.11 -8.55
CA VAL A 51 -21.65 -2.51 -8.98
C VAL A 51 -21.38 -2.62 -10.49
N LYS A 52 -22.04 -1.81 -11.30
CA LYS A 52 -21.86 -1.78 -12.76
C LYS A 52 -20.41 -1.46 -13.15
N ASP A 53 -19.83 -0.45 -12.54
CA ASP A 53 -18.47 -0.02 -12.87
C ASP A 53 -17.42 -1.02 -12.39
N ILE A 54 -17.58 -1.62 -11.20
CA ILE A 54 -16.71 -2.70 -10.74
C ILE A 54 -16.82 -3.91 -11.66
N GLN A 55 -18.02 -4.31 -12.07
CA GLN A 55 -18.21 -5.42 -13.01
C GLN A 55 -17.56 -5.13 -14.37
N LYS A 56 -17.58 -3.85 -14.82
CA LYS A 56 -16.86 -3.43 -16.01
C LYS A 56 -15.35 -3.61 -15.84
N VAL A 57 -14.77 -3.17 -14.73
CA VAL A 57 -13.34 -3.37 -14.44
C VAL A 57 -12.97 -4.86 -14.45
N ILE A 58 -13.80 -5.71 -13.84
CA ILE A 58 -13.60 -7.17 -13.85
C ILE A 58 -13.67 -7.74 -15.28
N ALA A 59 -14.61 -7.27 -16.09
CA ALA A 59 -14.76 -7.69 -17.48
C ALA A 59 -13.59 -7.20 -18.36
N ASP A 60 -13.14 -5.97 -18.18
CA ASP A 60 -11.97 -5.42 -18.88
C ASP A 60 -10.70 -6.22 -18.55
N ASP A 61 -10.50 -6.59 -17.28
CA ASP A 61 -9.41 -7.47 -16.85
C ASP A 61 -9.56 -8.90 -17.39
N ALA A 62 -10.80 -9.39 -17.53
CA ALA A 62 -11.05 -10.71 -18.12
C ALA A 62 -10.74 -10.74 -19.63
N ALA A 63 -10.97 -9.63 -20.33
CA ALA A 63 -10.65 -9.47 -21.74
C ALA A 63 -9.14 -9.23 -21.98
N ASN A 64 -8.43 -8.75 -20.96
CA ASN A 64 -6.99 -8.53 -21.02
C ASN A 64 -6.23 -9.86 -20.88
N GLY A 65 -5.72 -10.37 -22.00
CA GLY A 65 -5.00 -11.64 -22.04
C GLY A 65 -3.74 -11.74 -21.16
N GLU A 66 -3.23 -10.63 -20.64
CA GLU A 66 -2.08 -10.61 -19.72
C GLU A 66 -2.47 -10.75 -18.25
N VAL A 67 -3.71 -10.46 -17.86
CA VAL A 67 -4.19 -10.62 -16.48
C VAL A 67 -4.50 -12.09 -16.20
N ARG A 68 -3.92 -12.62 -15.13
CA ARG A 68 -4.22 -13.99 -14.70
C ARG A 68 -5.67 -14.06 -14.19
N PRO A 69 -6.43 -15.11 -14.52
CA PRO A 69 -7.84 -15.22 -14.12
C PRO A 69 -8.09 -15.07 -12.63
N GLU A 70 -7.22 -15.66 -11.80
CA GLU A 70 -7.28 -15.59 -10.33
C GLU A 70 -6.93 -14.22 -9.76
N SER A 71 -6.25 -13.39 -10.55
CA SER A 71 -5.77 -12.05 -10.13
C SER A 71 -6.76 -10.92 -10.43
N ARG A 72 -7.92 -11.24 -11.01
CA ARG A 72 -8.96 -10.23 -11.31
C ARG A 72 -9.52 -9.63 -10.03
N PRO A 73 -10.04 -8.39 -10.06
CA PRO A 73 -10.70 -7.79 -8.91
C PRO A 73 -11.86 -8.66 -8.41
N ILE A 74 -12.09 -8.62 -7.10
CA ILE A 74 -13.16 -9.40 -6.45
C ILE A 74 -14.26 -8.45 -5.99
N LEU A 75 -15.49 -8.71 -6.37
CA LEU A 75 -16.68 -8.07 -5.82
C LEU A 75 -17.55 -9.14 -5.14
N LYS A 76 -17.83 -8.93 -3.84
CA LYS A 76 -18.82 -9.71 -3.10
C LYS A 76 -19.90 -8.76 -2.62
N THR A 77 -21.15 -9.01 -3.04
CA THR A 77 -22.27 -8.13 -2.72
C THR A 77 -23.52 -8.93 -2.37
N HIS A 78 -24.30 -8.42 -1.41
CA HIS A 78 -25.59 -8.96 -1.00
C HIS A 78 -26.75 -8.52 -1.93
N GLY A 79 -26.43 -8.00 -3.13
CA GLY A 79 -27.44 -7.53 -4.10
C GLY A 79 -28.09 -6.20 -3.75
N LYS A 80 -27.58 -5.53 -2.73
CA LYS A 80 -28.04 -4.21 -2.27
C LYS A 80 -26.94 -3.47 -1.51
N LYS A 81 -27.08 -2.15 -1.35
CA LYS A 81 -26.27 -1.39 -0.42
C LYS A 81 -26.44 -1.94 1.00
N THR A 82 -25.35 -2.16 1.68
CA THR A 82 -25.34 -2.67 3.07
C THR A 82 -25.05 -1.54 4.06
N ALA A 83 -25.31 -1.75 5.35
CA ALA A 83 -24.93 -0.79 6.38
C ALA A 83 -23.42 -0.54 6.38
N ARG A 84 -22.62 -1.55 6.03
CA ARG A 84 -21.15 -1.46 6.01
C ARG A 84 -20.58 -2.12 4.76
N ALA A 85 -19.55 -1.51 4.17
CA ALA A 85 -18.75 -2.13 3.13
C ALA A 85 -17.26 -1.93 3.39
N VAL A 86 -16.43 -2.78 2.80
CA VAL A 86 -14.99 -2.74 3.00
C VAL A 86 -14.24 -2.92 1.68
N MET A 87 -13.18 -2.13 1.51
CA MET A 87 -12.20 -2.31 0.45
C MET A 87 -10.96 -2.96 1.03
N ILE A 88 -10.43 -3.99 0.37
CA ILE A 88 -9.24 -4.73 0.82
C ILE A 88 -8.13 -4.58 -0.21
N LEU A 89 -6.98 -4.07 0.24
CA LEU A 89 -5.82 -3.75 -0.59
C LEU A 89 -4.67 -4.74 -0.35
N HIS A 90 -4.20 -5.37 -1.41
CA HIS A 90 -3.10 -6.33 -1.37
C HIS A 90 -1.71 -5.66 -1.26
N GLY A 91 -0.68 -6.44 -0.94
CA GLY A 91 0.71 -6.00 -0.76
C GLY A 91 1.43 -5.62 -2.06
N VAL A 92 2.71 -5.19 -1.92
CA VAL A 92 3.56 -4.65 -3.00
C VAL A 92 3.74 -5.60 -4.18
N SER A 93 3.83 -6.91 -3.95
CA SER A 93 3.89 -7.94 -5.00
C SER A 93 2.64 -8.83 -5.01
N GLY A 94 1.64 -8.48 -4.21
CA GLY A 94 0.41 -9.25 -4.04
C GLY A 94 -0.59 -9.05 -5.18
N GLU A 95 -1.74 -9.69 -5.03
CA GLU A 95 -2.84 -9.66 -5.99
C GLU A 95 -4.17 -9.98 -5.29
N PRO A 96 -5.33 -9.72 -5.91
CA PRO A 96 -6.63 -9.93 -5.27
C PRO A 96 -6.89 -11.35 -4.77
N SER A 97 -6.34 -12.39 -5.42
CA SER A 97 -6.52 -13.78 -4.99
C SER A 97 -5.98 -14.05 -3.57
N ALA A 98 -4.90 -13.38 -3.18
CA ALA A 98 -4.36 -13.50 -1.82
C ALA A 98 -5.31 -12.96 -0.75
N MET A 99 -6.22 -12.06 -1.12
CA MET A 99 -7.21 -11.43 -0.24
C MET A 99 -8.56 -12.18 -0.24
N ALA A 100 -8.74 -13.18 -1.12
CA ALA A 100 -10.05 -13.78 -1.39
C ALA A 100 -10.70 -14.40 -0.12
N GLU A 101 -9.94 -15.11 0.69
CA GLU A 101 -10.45 -15.73 1.91
C GLU A 101 -10.84 -14.69 2.97
N LEU A 102 -10.05 -13.61 3.11
CA LEU A 102 -10.41 -12.50 4.00
C LEU A 102 -11.66 -11.77 3.49
N ALA A 103 -11.79 -11.60 2.19
CA ALA A 103 -12.98 -11.02 1.56
C ALA A 103 -14.23 -11.90 1.83
N ASP A 104 -14.10 -13.24 1.77
CA ASP A 104 -15.18 -14.16 2.14
C ASP A 104 -15.58 -14.00 3.60
N TRP A 105 -14.61 -13.83 4.49
CA TRP A 105 -14.87 -13.68 5.92
C TRP A 105 -15.68 -12.42 6.22
N PHE A 106 -15.27 -11.26 5.67
CA PHE A 106 -16.03 -10.01 5.80
C PHE A 106 -17.41 -10.10 5.13
N TYR A 107 -17.52 -10.73 3.96
CA TYR A 107 -18.79 -10.92 3.30
C TYR A 107 -19.78 -11.74 4.16
N GLN A 108 -19.31 -12.82 4.78
CA GLN A 108 -20.13 -13.66 5.67
C GLN A 108 -20.62 -12.90 6.92
N THR A 109 -19.92 -11.84 7.34
CA THR A 109 -20.34 -10.97 8.45
C THR A 109 -21.23 -9.81 8.00
N GLY A 110 -21.70 -9.82 6.75
CA GLY A 110 -22.71 -8.88 6.23
C GLY A 110 -22.15 -7.64 5.52
N TYR A 111 -20.86 -7.61 5.21
CA TYR A 111 -20.26 -6.53 4.41
C TYR A 111 -20.43 -6.76 2.91
N ASN A 112 -20.64 -5.73 2.13
CA ASN A 112 -20.20 -5.73 0.75
C ASN A 112 -18.70 -5.54 0.71
N VAL A 113 -18.00 -6.28 -0.16
CA VAL A 113 -16.53 -6.29 -0.21
C VAL A 113 -16.03 -6.05 -1.62
N TYR A 114 -15.05 -5.17 -1.76
CA TYR A 114 -14.34 -4.94 -3.00
C TYR A 114 -12.84 -5.12 -2.80
N VAL A 115 -12.22 -5.96 -3.63
CA VAL A 115 -10.77 -6.16 -3.68
C VAL A 115 -10.27 -5.74 -5.05
N PRO A 116 -9.77 -4.51 -5.21
CA PRO A 116 -9.24 -4.04 -6.49
C PRO A 116 -7.87 -4.67 -6.79
N ARG A 117 -7.52 -4.77 -8.08
CA ARG A 117 -6.19 -5.14 -8.56
C ARG A 117 -5.38 -3.89 -8.84
N ALA A 118 -4.24 -3.73 -8.19
CA ALA A 118 -3.35 -2.59 -8.41
C ALA A 118 -2.72 -2.63 -9.83
N PRO A 119 -2.35 -1.46 -10.40
CA PRO A 119 -1.72 -1.38 -11.71
C PRO A 119 -0.48 -2.28 -11.80
N HIS A 120 -0.32 -2.97 -12.92
CA HIS A 120 0.80 -3.89 -13.21
C HIS A 120 0.90 -5.14 -12.32
N HIS A 121 -0.05 -5.36 -11.40
CA HIS A 121 -0.09 -6.57 -10.55
C HIS A 121 -0.94 -7.67 -11.18
N GLY A 122 -0.72 -8.92 -10.76
CA GLY A 122 -1.51 -10.05 -11.18
C GLY A 122 -1.40 -10.41 -12.68
N LEU A 123 -0.32 -10.02 -13.33
CA LEU A 123 -0.05 -10.33 -14.74
C LEU A 123 0.68 -11.65 -14.89
N LYS A 124 0.65 -12.25 -16.09
CA LYS A 124 1.38 -13.48 -16.43
C LYS A 124 2.87 -13.37 -16.11
N ASP A 125 3.50 -12.25 -16.46
CA ASP A 125 4.82 -11.92 -15.97
C ASP A 125 4.69 -11.27 -14.59
N GLY A 126 4.91 -12.03 -13.53
CA GLY A 126 4.80 -11.60 -12.15
C GLY A 126 5.76 -10.47 -11.75
N LYS A 127 6.76 -10.14 -12.59
CA LYS A 127 7.70 -9.03 -12.35
C LYS A 127 7.18 -7.67 -12.80
N GLN A 128 6.04 -7.63 -13.49
CA GLN A 128 5.47 -6.38 -14.03
C GLN A 128 5.10 -5.37 -12.94
N HIS A 129 4.81 -5.78 -11.70
CA HIS A 129 4.57 -4.87 -10.57
C HIS A 129 5.73 -3.87 -10.36
N GLY A 130 6.94 -4.20 -10.78
CA GLY A 130 8.08 -3.28 -10.78
C GLY A 130 7.95 -2.07 -11.69
N LYS A 131 6.96 -2.03 -12.57
CA LYS A 131 6.68 -0.86 -13.42
C LYS A 131 5.83 0.20 -12.73
N VAL A 132 5.17 -0.14 -11.62
CA VAL A 132 4.25 0.75 -10.92
C VAL A 132 4.94 2.06 -10.51
N ARG A 133 4.19 3.18 -10.63
CA ARG A 133 4.62 4.51 -10.18
C ARG A 133 3.69 5.02 -9.09
N ALA A 134 4.21 5.87 -8.22
CA ALA A 134 3.43 6.48 -7.14
C ALA A 134 2.18 7.23 -7.65
N SER A 135 2.29 7.92 -8.79
CA SER A 135 1.14 8.59 -9.41
C SER A 135 0.06 7.61 -9.88
N GLU A 136 0.44 6.45 -10.41
CA GLU A 136 -0.53 5.40 -10.79
C GLU A 136 -1.21 4.80 -9.56
N LEU A 137 -0.47 4.64 -8.44
CA LEU A 137 -1.06 4.20 -7.17
C LEU A 137 -2.06 5.22 -6.62
N VAL A 138 -1.78 6.53 -6.71
CA VAL A 138 -2.72 7.59 -6.29
C VAL A 138 -3.99 7.57 -7.12
N ASN A 139 -3.88 7.44 -8.45
CA ASN A 139 -5.04 7.32 -9.34
C ASN A 139 -5.84 6.05 -9.02
N PHE A 140 -5.15 4.92 -8.91
CA PHE A 140 -5.76 3.64 -8.55
C PHE A 140 -6.55 3.71 -7.22
N MET A 141 -5.97 4.36 -6.20
CA MET A 141 -6.65 4.54 -4.92
C MET A 141 -7.87 5.45 -5.05
N SER A 142 -7.77 6.53 -5.81
CA SER A 142 -8.87 7.46 -6.05
C SER A 142 -10.03 6.79 -6.77
N ASP A 143 -9.74 6.07 -7.85
CA ASP A 143 -10.72 5.35 -8.65
C ASP A 143 -11.38 4.23 -7.83
N SER A 144 -10.58 3.41 -7.12
CA SER A 144 -11.09 2.32 -6.28
C SER A 144 -11.97 2.83 -5.13
N ALA A 145 -11.59 3.98 -4.52
CA ALA A 145 -12.41 4.64 -3.50
C ALA A 145 -13.75 5.13 -4.07
N GLY A 146 -13.75 5.68 -5.28
CA GLY A 146 -14.98 6.02 -6.00
C GLY A 146 -15.87 4.81 -6.22
N LEU A 147 -15.29 3.72 -6.71
CA LEU A 147 -16.02 2.47 -6.99
C LEU A 147 -16.65 1.85 -5.73
N VAL A 148 -15.96 1.87 -4.59
CA VAL A 148 -16.50 1.29 -3.34
C VAL A 148 -17.53 2.19 -2.67
N SER A 149 -17.59 3.47 -3.02
CA SER A 149 -18.36 4.49 -2.29
C SER A 149 -19.86 4.22 -2.20
N GLY A 150 -20.45 3.53 -3.16
CA GLY A 150 -21.87 3.18 -3.18
C GLY A 150 -22.21 1.85 -2.50
N LEU A 151 -21.22 1.03 -2.11
CA LEU A 151 -21.46 -0.32 -1.64
C LEU A 151 -22.00 -0.39 -0.20
N GLY A 152 -21.75 0.63 0.65
CA GLY A 152 -22.17 0.68 2.05
C GLY A 152 -22.46 2.07 2.54
N ASP A 153 -23.19 2.17 3.68
CA ASP A 153 -23.40 3.45 4.35
C ASP A 153 -22.16 3.88 5.13
N GLU A 154 -21.49 2.95 5.79
CA GLU A 154 -20.16 3.11 6.37
C GLU A 154 -19.14 2.32 5.56
N LEU A 155 -18.02 2.96 5.28
CA LEU A 155 -16.94 2.36 4.50
C LEU A 155 -15.68 2.22 5.35
N GLY A 156 -15.03 1.09 5.20
CA GLY A 156 -13.70 0.88 5.74
C GLY A 156 -12.70 0.43 4.68
N VAL A 157 -11.43 0.51 5.04
CA VAL A 157 -10.35 0.01 4.21
C VAL A 157 -9.42 -0.87 5.03
N ILE A 158 -9.05 -2.01 4.46
CA ILE A 158 -8.07 -2.94 5.02
C ILE A 158 -6.89 -2.98 4.07
N GLY A 159 -5.68 -2.90 4.60
CA GLY A 159 -4.48 -3.00 3.78
C GLY A 159 -3.42 -3.89 4.39
N HIS A 160 -2.93 -4.85 3.61
CA HIS A 160 -1.79 -5.68 3.99
C HIS A 160 -0.51 -5.14 3.36
N SER A 161 0.58 -5.06 4.13
CA SER A 161 1.89 -4.66 3.62
C SER A 161 1.83 -3.32 2.86
N GLY A 162 2.21 -3.28 1.58
CA GLY A 162 2.02 -2.11 0.72
C GLY A 162 0.57 -1.62 0.65
N GLY A 163 -0.41 -2.53 0.69
CA GLY A 163 -1.83 -2.15 0.81
C GLY A 163 -2.12 -1.33 2.07
N GLY A 164 -1.41 -1.57 3.17
CA GLY A 164 -1.47 -0.77 4.39
C GLY A 164 -0.95 0.66 4.19
N THR A 165 0.11 0.82 3.39
CA THR A 165 0.58 2.16 2.96
C THR A 165 -0.52 2.89 2.19
N LEU A 166 -1.18 2.21 1.25
CA LEU A 166 -2.25 2.80 0.46
C LEU A 166 -3.50 3.11 1.30
N ALA A 167 -3.87 2.23 2.22
CA ALA A 167 -4.99 2.43 3.15
C ALA A 167 -4.77 3.66 4.05
N THR A 168 -3.54 3.84 4.55
CA THR A 168 -3.14 5.01 5.35
C THR A 168 -3.23 6.30 4.54
N TRP A 169 -2.83 6.27 3.27
CA TRP A 169 -2.98 7.42 2.36
C TRP A 169 -4.45 7.74 2.12
N LEU A 170 -5.28 6.73 1.81
CA LEU A 170 -6.73 6.90 1.60
C LEU A 170 -7.45 7.46 2.81
N ALA A 171 -7.10 7.02 4.02
CA ALA A 171 -7.68 7.59 5.24
C ALA A 171 -7.46 9.11 5.31
N GLN A 172 -6.29 9.60 4.89
CA GLN A 172 -5.92 11.02 4.99
C GLN A 172 -6.48 11.87 3.85
N TYR A 173 -6.56 11.31 2.63
CA TYR A 173 -6.93 12.07 1.42
C TYR A 173 -8.29 11.67 0.84
N GLY A 174 -8.94 10.66 1.41
CA GLY A 174 -10.24 10.15 0.95
C GLY A 174 -11.46 11.01 1.32
N ASP A 175 -11.26 12.25 1.76
CA ASP A 175 -12.31 13.22 2.07
C ASP A 175 -13.43 12.67 2.97
N GLY A 176 -13.02 12.02 4.06
CA GLY A 176 -13.94 11.44 5.05
C GLY A 176 -14.76 10.23 4.56
N LEU A 177 -14.35 9.62 3.45
CA LEU A 177 -15.05 8.46 2.91
C LEU A 177 -14.91 7.22 3.80
N PHE A 178 -13.74 7.02 4.39
CA PHE A 178 -13.45 5.84 5.21
C PHE A 178 -13.51 6.16 6.69
N SER A 179 -14.41 5.49 7.40
CA SER A 179 -14.56 5.63 8.85
C SER A 179 -13.70 4.66 9.66
N ARG A 180 -13.22 3.58 9.04
CA ARG A 180 -12.39 2.54 9.67
C ARG A 180 -11.22 2.14 8.79
N VAL A 181 -10.07 1.89 9.43
CA VAL A 181 -8.87 1.40 8.78
C VAL A 181 -8.31 0.22 9.57
N LEU A 182 -8.01 -0.88 8.89
CA LEU A 182 -7.23 -1.98 9.46
C LEU A 182 -5.93 -2.12 8.68
N LEU A 183 -4.84 -2.06 9.41
CA LEU A 183 -3.48 -2.15 8.90
C LEU A 183 -2.89 -3.51 9.31
N LEU A 184 -2.60 -4.36 8.34
CA LEU A 184 -2.00 -5.67 8.53
C LEU A 184 -0.54 -5.61 8.08
N SER A 185 0.41 -5.57 9.03
CA SER A 185 1.86 -5.42 8.78
C SER A 185 2.16 -4.37 7.70
N PRO A 186 1.74 -3.09 7.87
CA PRO A 186 1.84 -2.07 6.81
C PRO A 186 3.30 -1.76 6.46
N TYR A 187 3.63 -1.78 5.16
CA TYR A 187 4.98 -1.47 4.68
C TYR A 187 5.17 0.03 4.49
N TYR A 188 5.71 0.71 5.47
CA TYR A 188 6.10 2.12 5.37
C TYR A 188 7.58 2.31 5.03
N GLU A 189 8.42 1.49 5.63
CA GLU A 189 9.84 1.32 5.34
C GLU A 189 10.25 -0.12 5.72
N PRO A 190 11.33 -0.66 5.14
CA PRO A 190 11.88 -1.95 5.57
C PRO A 190 12.41 -1.84 7.00
N ASP A 191 12.41 -2.97 7.71
CA ASP A 191 13.11 -3.08 8.99
C ASP A 191 14.59 -2.72 8.84
N ALA A 192 15.18 -2.13 9.86
CA ALA A 192 16.58 -1.67 9.84
C ALA A 192 17.58 -2.84 9.65
N SER A 193 17.19 -4.07 10.01
CA SER A 193 17.98 -5.28 9.74
C SER A 193 17.97 -5.68 8.25
N GLN A 194 16.95 -5.28 7.49
CA GLN A 194 16.84 -5.52 6.06
C GLN A 194 17.51 -4.42 5.25
N ALA A 195 17.30 -3.16 5.63
CA ALA A 195 17.91 -2.02 4.95
C ALA A 195 18.12 -0.84 5.91
N PRO A 196 19.38 -0.40 6.11
CA PRO A 196 19.67 0.79 6.91
C PRO A 196 19.09 2.04 6.22
N LYS A 197 18.81 3.09 7.00
CA LYS A 197 18.12 4.34 6.52
C LYS A 197 18.74 4.97 5.28
N TRP A 198 20.07 4.88 5.10
CA TRP A 198 20.71 5.42 3.90
C TRP A 198 20.33 4.62 2.62
N GLN A 199 20.12 3.31 2.73
CA GLN A 199 19.64 2.51 1.60
C GLN A 199 18.19 2.82 1.27
N VAL A 200 17.36 3.16 2.25
CA VAL A 200 15.98 3.62 2.02
C VAL A 200 15.96 4.91 1.18
N ALA A 201 16.91 5.83 1.42
CA ALA A 201 17.05 7.05 0.61
C ALA A 201 17.45 6.72 -0.85
N LEU A 202 18.37 5.79 -1.04
CA LEU A 202 18.73 5.27 -2.38
C LEU A 202 17.54 4.58 -3.05
N LEU A 203 16.88 3.67 -2.35
CA LEU A 203 15.69 2.97 -2.82
C LEU A 203 14.67 3.99 -3.36
N ARG A 204 14.30 4.96 -2.54
CA ARG A 204 13.33 5.99 -2.85
C ARG A 204 13.72 6.85 -4.05
N ASN A 205 14.91 7.47 -4.01
CA ASN A 205 15.28 8.50 -4.97
C ASN A 205 15.90 7.93 -6.25
N VAL A 206 16.50 6.75 -6.22
CA VAL A 206 17.10 6.14 -7.40
C VAL A 206 16.15 5.13 -8.04
N TYR A 207 15.68 4.12 -7.29
CA TYR A 207 14.76 3.12 -7.84
C TYR A 207 13.35 3.69 -8.02
N GLY A 208 12.85 4.51 -7.12
CA GLY A 208 11.54 5.15 -7.23
C GLY A 208 11.40 6.06 -8.45
N ASN A 209 12.48 6.71 -8.87
CA ASN A 209 12.53 7.48 -10.11
C ASN A 209 12.96 6.66 -11.34
N HIS A 210 13.11 5.34 -11.21
CA HIS A 210 13.49 4.43 -12.28
C HIS A 210 14.82 4.78 -12.96
N LEU A 211 15.79 5.35 -12.22
CA LEU A 211 17.09 5.75 -12.73
C LEU A 211 18.04 4.57 -12.96
N LEU A 212 17.83 3.44 -12.31
CA LEU A 212 18.55 2.20 -12.51
C LEU A 212 17.63 1.08 -12.99
N PRO A 213 18.16 0.04 -13.65
CA PRO A 213 17.42 -1.19 -13.89
C PRO A 213 16.83 -1.74 -12.59
N ASP A 214 15.64 -2.35 -12.67
CA ASP A 214 15.02 -2.94 -11.51
C ASP A 214 15.81 -4.12 -10.96
N GLN A 215 15.72 -4.30 -9.66
CA GLN A 215 16.25 -5.46 -8.96
C GLN A 215 15.16 -6.07 -8.10
N PHE A 216 15.30 -7.34 -7.77
CA PHE A 216 14.27 -8.10 -7.06
C PHE A 216 14.87 -8.74 -5.81
N PHE A 217 14.28 -8.42 -4.67
CA PHE A 217 14.55 -9.10 -3.41
C PHE A 217 13.93 -10.50 -3.47
N ASP A 218 14.70 -11.52 -3.11
CA ASP A 218 14.34 -12.96 -3.22
C ASP A 218 13.74 -13.34 -4.60
N GLY A 219 14.15 -12.62 -5.64
CA GLY A 219 13.70 -12.89 -7.01
C GLY A 219 12.26 -12.50 -7.34
N ALA A 220 11.49 -12.04 -6.36
CA ALA A 220 10.06 -11.76 -6.51
C ALA A 220 9.67 -10.30 -6.25
N LEU A 221 10.25 -9.64 -5.24
CA LEU A 221 9.82 -8.32 -4.78
C LEU A 221 10.65 -7.20 -5.41
N SER A 222 10.06 -6.40 -6.28
CA SER A 222 10.73 -5.32 -7.03
C SER A 222 11.18 -4.16 -6.13
N TYR A 223 12.43 -3.72 -6.27
CA TYR A 223 12.93 -2.52 -5.60
C TYR A 223 12.24 -1.24 -6.09
N ARG A 224 11.90 -1.15 -7.38
CA ARG A 224 11.15 -0.02 -7.92
C ARG A 224 9.75 0.05 -7.32
N ALA A 225 9.06 -1.08 -7.20
CA ALA A 225 7.76 -1.14 -6.55
C ALA A 225 7.87 -0.71 -5.08
N LEU A 226 8.74 -1.34 -4.29
CA LEU A 226 8.99 -0.96 -2.88
C LEU A 226 9.24 0.54 -2.72
N ALA A 227 10.09 1.11 -3.59
CA ALA A 227 10.42 2.53 -3.60
C ALA A 227 9.19 3.42 -3.81
N ASN A 228 8.28 3.04 -4.72
CA ASN A 228 7.08 3.81 -5.01
C ASN A 228 6.09 3.80 -3.83
N TYR A 229 5.99 2.72 -3.06
CA TYR A 229 5.23 2.71 -1.79
C TYR A 229 5.89 3.60 -0.73
N VAL A 230 7.23 3.62 -0.61
CA VAL A 230 7.94 4.56 0.27
C VAL A 230 7.69 6.01 -0.15
N ILE A 231 7.61 6.30 -1.46
CA ILE A 231 7.23 7.64 -1.97
C ILE A 231 5.81 7.99 -1.54
N ILE A 232 4.84 7.09 -1.63
CA ILE A 232 3.47 7.33 -1.12
C ILE A 232 3.50 7.70 0.36
N LYS A 233 4.22 6.92 1.20
CA LYS A 233 4.36 7.21 2.64
C LYS A 233 4.96 8.60 2.89
N GLN A 234 5.93 9.04 2.10
CA GLN A 234 6.50 10.39 2.23
C GLN A 234 5.53 11.51 1.89
N ASN A 235 4.48 11.20 1.15
CA ASN A 235 3.44 12.14 0.77
C ASN A 235 2.23 12.12 1.73
N TYR A 236 2.32 11.47 2.87
CA TYR A 236 1.33 11.61 3.94
C TYR A 236 1.28 13.05 4.45
N ARG A 237 0.14 13.45 4.98
CA ARG A 237 -0.03 14.73 5.68
C ARG A 237 0.95 14.78 6.85
N SER A 238 1.53 15.94 7.10
CA SER A 238 2.48 16.11 8.21
C SER A 238 1.85 15.87 9.58
N ASP A 239 0.53 16.14 9.69
CA ASP A 239 -0.27 15.92 10.89
C ASP A 239 -0.88 14.52 10.94
N LEU A 240 -0.76 13.70 9.88
CA LEU A 240 -1.39 12.39 9.72
C LEU A 240 -2.92 12.40 9.93
N LYS A 241 -3.57 13.56 9.92
CA LYS A 241 -4.99 13.68 10.22
C LYS A 241 -5.85 13.12 9.09
N ALA A 242 -6.85 12.32 9.45
CA ALA A 242 -7.85 11.73 8.57
C ALA A 242 -9.25 12.19 9.00
N VAL A 243 -9.95 12.91 8.12
CA VAL A 243 -11.30 13.43 8.41
C VAL A 243 -12.29 12.26 8.44
N GLY A 244 -13.21 12.26 9.43
CA GLY A 244 -14.27 11.25 9.51
C GLY A 244 -13.83 9.87 10.01
N LEU A 245 -12.54 9.69 10.28
CA LEU A 245 -12.01 8.41 10.79
C LEU A 245 -12.50 8.20 12.24
N LYS A 246 -13.07 7.03 12.50
CA LYS A 246 -13.61 6.63 13.82
C LYS A 246 -12.70 5.61 14.52
N HIS A 247 -12.04 4.74 13.74
CA HIS A 247 -11.20 3.66 14.28
C HIS A 247 -10.01 3.34 13.39
N VAL A 248 -8.87 3.04 14.04
CA VAL A 248 -7.66 2.50 13.42
C VAL A 248 -7.28 1.21 14.15
N GLY A 249 -7.30 0.10 13.43
CA GLY A 249 -6.73 -1.17 13.85
C GLY A 249 -5.34 -1.38 13.25
N LEU A 250 -4.41 -1.88 14.05
CA LEU A 250 -3.09 -2.33 13.59
C LEU A 250 -2.84 -3.74 14.10
N ILE A 251 -2.42 -4.62 13.20
CA ILE A 251 -1.96 -5.97 13.55
C ILE A 251 -0.62 -6.22 12.88
N ILE A 252 0.37 -6.64 13.66
CA ILE A 252 1.71 -6.99 13.17
C ILE A 252 1.97 -8.47 13.46
N GLY A 253 2.55 -9.19 12.50
CA GLY A 253 3.00 -10.57 12.70
C GLY A 253 4.09 -10.65 13.77
N SER A 254 3.98 -11.60 14.70
CA SER A 254 4.95 -11.76 15.81
C SER A 254 6.38 -12.05 15.32
N GLU A 255 6.51 -12.64 14.13
CA GLU A 255 7.78 -12.97 13.50
C GLU A 255 8.09 -12.07 12.28
N ASP A 256 7.34 -10.97 12.11
CA ASP A 256 7.58 -10.05 11.00
C ASP A 256 8.94 -9.34 11.17
N ARG A 257 9.81 -9.52 10.18
CA ARG A 257 11.16 -8.93 10.09
C ARG A 257 11.33 -8.10 8.81
N LEU A 258 10.26 -7.91 8.04
CA LEU A 258 10.33 -7.19 6.76
C LEU A 258 10.05 -5.70 6.91
N ILE A 259 9.19 -5.33 7.85
CA ILE A 259 8.75 -3.94 8.04
C ILE A 259 9.34 -3.32 9.32
N ASP A 260 9.48 -1.99 9.33
CA ASP A 260 9.72 -1.23 10.56
C ASP A 260 8.42 -1.19 11.40
N GLY A 261 8.27 -2.17 12.30
CA GLY A 261 7.08 -2.30 13.15
C GLY A 261 6.90 -1.15 14.13
N ALA A 262 7.99 -0.52 14.59
CA ALA A 262 7.94 0.66 15.45
C ALA A 262 7.35 1.86 14.68
N MET A 263 7.79 2.07 13.45
CA MET A 263 7.23 3.10 12.56
C MET A 263 5.76 2.81 12.23
N ALA A 264 5.40 1.54 12.01
CA ALA A 264 4.01 1.14 11.76
C ALA A 264 3.10 1.53 12.92
N SER A 265 3.52 1.25 14.16
CA SER A 265 2.77 1.62 15.37
C SER A 265 2.70 3.14 15.55
N ASP A 266 3.80 3.86 15.37
CA ASP A 266 3.87 5.33 15.54
C ASP A 266 2.95 6.05 14.55
N ILE A 267 2.93 5.65 13.28
CA ILE A 267 2.08 6.27 12.25
C ILE A 267 0.60 5.97 12.52
N ALA A 268 0.24 4.73 12.84
CA ALA A 268 -1.14 4.33 13.10
C ALA A 268 -1.71 5.03 14.35
N GLU A 269 -0.95 5.06 15.45
CA GLU A 269 -1.34 5.74 16.69
C GLU A 269 -1.51 7.26 16.49
N LYS A 270 -0.54 7.92 15.83
CA LYS A 270 -0.62 9.35 15.53
C LYS A 270 -1.80 9.67 14.61
N MET A 271 -2.05 8.84 13.60
CA MET A 271 -3.21 9.02 12.72
C MET A 271 -4.51 8.93 13.52
N ALA A 272 -4.68 7.93 14.37
CA ALA A 272 -5.86 7.81 15.20
C ALA A 272 -6.01 9.01 16.15
N LYS A 273 -4.97 9.33 16.92
CA LYS A 273 -4.95 10.44 17.88
C LYS A 273 -5.30 11.78 17.23
N ASN A 274 -4.65 12.12 16.12
CA ASN A 274 -4.84 13.41 15.45
C ASN A 274 -6.18 13.52 14.72
N SER A 275 -6.83 12.38 14.48
CA SER A 275 -8.17 12.29 13.87
C SER A 275 -9.30 12.23 14.92
N GLY A 276 -8.99 12.05 16.21
CA GLY A 276 -9.97 11.79 17.25
C GLY A 276 -10.60 10.39 17.17
N ALA A 277 -9.90 9.45 16.55
CA ALA A 277 -10.32 8.06 16.36
C ALA A 277 -9.81 7.16 17.49
N THR A 278 -10.49 6.04 17.73
CA THR A 278 -9.99 4.98 18.61
C THR A 278 -8.82 4.25 17.94
N PHE A 279 -7.96 3.65 18.75
CA PHE A 279 -6.80 2.90 18.27
C PHE A 279 -6.69 1.54 18.96
N THR A 280 -6.56 0.49 18.18
CA THR A 280 -6.26 -0.87 18.67
C THR A 280 -5.01 -1.39 17.98
N ASN A 281 -4.03 -1.76 18.78
CA ASN A 281 -2.75 -2.30 18.30
C ASN A 281 -2.53 -3.69 18.90
N GLU A 282 -2.41 -4.69 18.05
CA GLU A 282 -2.16 -6.07 18.45
C GLU A 282 -1.00 -6.69 17.66
N THR A 283 -0.34 -7.65 18.28
CA THR A 283 0.62 -8.54 17.61
C THR A 283 0.03 -9.93 17.59
N THR A 284 0.22 -10.67 16.50
CA THR A 284 -0.25 -12.07 16.47
C THR A 284 0.43 -12.87 17.59
N PRO A 285 -0.29 -13.82 18.24
CA PRO A 285 0.30 -14.63 19.31
C PRO A 285 1.58 -15.32 18.86
N VAL A 286 2.64 -15.23 19.68
CA VAL A 286 3.99 -15.76 19.37
C VAL A 286 3.95 -17.25 19.00
N HIS A 287 3.10 -18.03 19.67
CA HIS A 287 2.99 -19.48 19.42
C HIS A 287 2.46 -19.82 18.00
N MET A 288 1.87 -18.85 17.31
CA MET A 288 1.40 -19.03 15.92
C MET A 288 2.53 -18.92 14.91
N GLY A 289 3.65 -18.23 15.26
CA GLY A 289 4.81 -18.05 14.39
C GLY A 289 4.49 -17.31 13.09
N VAL A 290 3.54 -16.35 13.13
CA VAL A 290 3.11 -15.60 11.95
C VAL A 290 4.14 -14.54 11.61
N GLY A 291 4.67 -14.61 10.38
CA GLY A 291 5.59 -13.62 9.82
C GLY A 291 4.87 -12.45 9.17
N HIS A 292 5.47 -11.95 8.08
CA HIS A 292 4.91 -10.83 7.32
C HIS A 292 3.60 -11.18 6.59
N GLU A 293 3.49 -12.41 6.12
CA GLU A 293 2.36 -12.89 5.31
C GLU A 293 1.14 -13.26 6.17
N LEU A 294 0.47 -12.24 6.73
CA LEU A 294 -0.69 -12.44 7.62
C LEU A 294 -1.93 -13.04 6.97
N ILE A 295 -2.05 -12.95 5.65
CA ILE A 295 -3.29 -13.32 4.94
C ILE A 295 -3.06 -14.25 3.75
N TRP A 296 -1.81 -14.57 3.43
CA TRP A 296 -1.54 -15.42 2.28
C TRP A 296 -1.88 -16.89 2.58
N PRO A 297 -2.85 -17.49 1.82
CA PRO A 297 -3.31 -18.86 2.10
C PRO A 297 -2.21 -19.93 1.93
N GLY A 298 -1.12 -19.60 1.25
CA GLY A 298 0.04 -20.48 1.09
C GLY A 298 0.96 -20.52 2.30
N ASP A 299 0.91 -19.53 3.21
CA ASP A 299 1.70 -19.51 4.43
C ASP A 299 1.23 -20.59 5.41
N LYS A 300 2.18 -21.31 6.02
CA LYS A 300 1.88 -22.44 6.91
C LYS A 300 1.16 -22.00 8.18
N ALA A 301 1.60 -20.90 8.80
CA ALA A 301 1.01 -20.38 10.03
C ALA A 301 -0.39 -19.82 9.77
N VAL A 302 -0.55 -19.06 8.69
CA VAL A 302 -1.87 -18.54 8.27
C VAL A 302 -2.84 -19.67 7.99
N LYS A 303 -2.41 -20.72 7.26
CA LYS A 303 -3.26 -21.87 6.98
C LYS A 303 -3.68 -22.62 8.25
N GLN A 304 -2.75 -22.78 9.21
CA GLN A 304 -2.98 -23.49 10.46
C GLN A 304 -3.92 -22.72 11.40
N TYR A 305 -3.75 -21.42 11.53
CA TYR A 305 -4.46 -20.57 12.49
C TYR A 305 -5.45 -19.62 11.82
N LYS A 306 -5.92 -19.94 10.60
CA LYS A 306 -6.77 -19.08 9.78
C LYS A 306 -7.96 -18.51 10.53
N LYS A 307 -8.70 -19.39 11.24
CA LYS A 307 -9.91 -18.95 11.97
C LYS A 307 -9.58 -17.92 13.04
N GLU A 308 -8.60 -18.22 13.88
CA GLU A 308 -8.18 -17.36 14.99
C GLU A 308 -7.65 -16.01 14.47
N LEU A 309 -6.88 -16.04 13.39
CA LEU A 309 -6.34 -14.83 12.76
C LEU A 309 -7.47 -13.96 12.16
N TYR A 310 -8.39 -14.54 11.40
CA TYR A 310 -9.45 -13.79 10.76
C TYR A 310 -10.48 -13.27 11.76
N ASP A 311 -10.80 -14.04 12.81
CA ASP A 311 -11.61 -13.56 13.93
C ASP A 311 -10.92 -12.36 14.63
N MET A 312 -9.59 -12.41 14.82
CA MET A 312 -8.80 -11.31 15.35
C MET A 312 -8.89 -10.08 14.45
N TYR A 313 -8.76 -10.25 13.11
CA TYR A 313 -8.81 -9.13 12.16
C TYR A 313 -10.18 -8.45 12.17
N VAL A 314 -11.26 -9.21 12.16
CA VAL A 314 -12.61 -8.66 12.27
C VAL A 314 -12.80 -7.95 13.61
N ARG A 315 -12.41 -8.59 14.71
CA ARG A 315 -12.54 -8.00 16.06
C ARG A 315 -11.77 -6.67 16.18
N VAL A 316 -10.52 -6.63 15.71
CA VAL A 316 -9.71 -5.39 15.76
C VAL A 316 -10.27 -4.33 14.81
N TYR A 317 -10.86 -4.73 13.70
CA TYR A 317 -11.48 -3.79 12.75
C TYR A 317 -12.80 -3.21 13.27
N GLU A 318 -13.57 -3.97 14.05
CA GLU A 318 -14.92 -3.61 14.50
C GLU A 318 -14.95 -2.74 15.78
N GLN A 319 -13.85 -2.67 16.53
CA GLN A 319 -13.74 -1.85 17.75
C GLN A 319 -13.80 -0.36 17.42
#